data_c58bf2d692f259d8e95d3f51cfc78ac1
#
_entry.id   c58bf2d692f259d8e95d3f51cfc78ac1
#
_cell.length_a   1.000
_cell.length_b   1.000
_cell.length_c   1.000
_cell.angle_alpha   90.00
_cell.angle_beta   90.00
_cell.angle_gamma   90.00
#
_symmetry.space_group_name_H-M   'P 1'
#
loop_
_entity.id
_entity.type
_entity.pdbx_description
1 polymer ?
#
loop_
_entity_poly.entity_id
_entity_poly.type
_entity_poly.pdbx_seq_one_letter_code
_entity_poly.pdbx_strand_id
1 'polypeptide(L)'
;MLHRGLIPTLQAYLQHLDGHHRVESGHYFPVMRRVEPRITAGIDLLDADHDVLHGHLETLFKAGLGFHQALASGTPDAADQAACLADVLDRVTPATSRHLEDEEDIVVPLIQR
;
A
#
# COMPACT_ATOMS: atom_id res chain seq x y z
N MET A 1 19.51 -15.79 -1.00
CA MET A 1 18.77 -15.79 -2.25
C MET A 1 17.56 -14.90 -2.14
N LEU A 2 17.40 -13.99 -3.08
CA LEU A 2 16.34 -12.98 -3.05
C LEU A 2 14.94 -13.58 -2.98
N HIS A 3 14.68 -14.66 -3.74
CA HIS A 3 13.34 -15.25 -3.78
C HIS A 3 12.91 -15.91 -2.45
N ARG A 4 13.85 -16.28 -1.58
CA ARG A 4 13.51 -16.84 -0.27
C ARG A 4 13.01 -15.80 0.71
N GLY A 5 13.44 -14.55 0.56
CA GLY A 5 13.01 -13.47 1.41
C GLY A 5 11.82 -12.69 0.86
N LEU A 6 11.47 -12.89 -0.41
CA LEU A 6 10.46 -12.08 -1.10
C LEU A 6 9.08 -12.16 -0.42
N ILE A 7 8.55 -13.36 -0.23
CA ILE A 7 7.20 -13.53 0.32
C ILE A 7 7.12 -13.08 1.78
N PRO A 8 8.04 -13.50 2.68
CA PRO A 8 8.02 -12.98 4.05
C PRO A 8 8.15 -11.46 4.12
N THR A 9 8.97 -10.86 3.26
CA THR A 9 9.14 -9.40 3.21
C THR A 9 7.86 -8.71 2.76
N LEU A 10 7.23 -9.21 1.70
CA LEU A 10 5.95 -8.69 1.23
C LEU A 10 4.86 -8.83 2.29
N GLN A 11 4.77 -9.99 2.95
CA GLN A 11 3.78 -10.20 4.00
C GLN A 11 3.97 -9.23 5.16
N ALA A 12 5.21 -9.04 5.62
CA ALA A 12 5.51 -8.10 6.70
C ALA A 12 5.15 -6.67 6.32
N TYR A 13 5.49 -6.26 5.10
CA TYR A 13 5.18 -4.93 4.58
C TYR A 13 3.68 -4.69 4.49
N LEU A 14 2.94 -5.65 3.93
CA LEU A 14 1.49 -5.55 3.76
C LEU A 14 0.77 -5.52 5.10
N GLN A 15 1.19 -6.35 6.05
CA GLN A 15 0.60 -6.37 7.40
C GLN A 15 0.86 -5.06 8.13
N HIS A 16 2.06 -4.51 7.98
CA HIS A 16 2.41 -3.22 8.59
C HIS A 16 1.54 -2.10 8.02
N LEU A 17 1.42 -2.02 6.69
CA LEU A 17 0.58 -1.02 6.03
C LEU A 17 -0.89 -1.17 6.40
N ASP A 18 -1.40 -2.40 6.40
CA ASP A 18 -2.80 -2.67 6.76
C ASP A 18 -3.10 -2.20 8.17
N GLY A 19 -2.23 -2.52 9.13
CA GLY A 19 -2.36 -2.08 10.51
C GLY A 19 -2.30 -0.55 10.63
N HIS A 20 -1.38 0.08 9.92
CA HIS A 20 -1.25 1.53 9.88
C HIS A 20 -2.52 2.18 9.34
N HIS A 21 -3.04 1.70 8.21
CA HIS A 21 -4.27 2.24 7.61
C HIS A 21 -5.49 2.04 8.52
N ARG A 22 -5.59 0.90 9.20
CA ARG A 22 -6.70 0.64 10.14
C ARG A 22 -6.69 1.61 11.31
N VAL A 23 -5.51 1.92 11.85
CA VAL A 23 -5.38 2.88 12.95
C VAL A 23 -5.77 4.27 12.47
N GLU A 24 -5.33 4.68 11.27
CA GLU A 24 -5.72 5.97 10.71
C GLU A 24 -7.22 6.07 10.49
N SER A 25 -7.82 5.12 9.81
CA SER A 25 -9.26 5.14 9.50
C SER A 25 -10.13 4.99 10.73
N GLY A 26 -9.71 4.16 11.68
CA GLY A 26 -10.49 3.86 12.87
C GLY A 26 -10.32 4.82 14.03
N HIS A 27 -9.22 5.53 14.09
CA HIS A 27 -8.89 6.41 15.22
C HIS A 27 -8.47 7.81 14.81
N TYR A 28 -7.37 7.95 14.08
CA TYR A 28 -6.79 9.26 13.81
C TYR A 28 -7.67 10.12 12.90
N PHE A 29 -8.20 9.58 11.82
CA PHE A 29 -9.03 10.35 10.89
C PHE A 29 -10.34 10.83 11.53
N PRO A 30 -11.07 10.01 12.30
CA PRO A 30 -12.24 10.50 13.04
C PRO A 30 -11.90 11.61 14.02
N VAL A 31 -10.77 11.52 14.72
CA VAL A 31 -10.32 12.57 15.65
C VAL A 31 -10.01 13.86 14.89
N MET A 32 -9.29 13.77 13.78
CA MET A 32 -8.93 14.92 12.96
C MET A 32 -10.15 15.63 12.40
N ARG A 33 -11.18 14.88 11.96
CA ARG A 33 -12.43 15.46 11.48
C ARG A 33 -13.13 16.28 12.55
N ARG A 34 -13.09 15.83 13.80
CA ARG A 34 -13.71 16.55 14.93
C ARG A 34 -12.92 17.79 15.33
N VAL A 35 -11.59 17.69 15.29
CA VAL A 35 -10.71 18.79 15.68
C VAL A 35 -10.69 19.91 14.63
N GLU A 36 -10.72 19.54 13.36
CA GLU A 36 -10.68 20.51 12.25
C GLU A 36 -11.65 20.11 11.15
N PRO A 37 -12.96 20.44 11.32
CA PRO A 37 -13.98 20.03 10.33
C PRO A 37 -13.74 20.52 8.90
N ARG A 38 -12.96 21.60 8.72
CA ARG A 38 -12.67 22.15 7.39
C ARG A 38 -11.86 21.22 6.50
N ILE A 39 -11.16 20.25 7.10
CA ILE A 39 -10.35 19.29 6.32
C ILE A 39 -11.08 17.98 6.05
N THR A 40 -12.36 17.89 6.40
CA THR A 40 -13.12 16.63 6.25
C THR A 40 -13.05 16.06 4.85
N ALA A 41 -13.19 16.90 3.81
CA ALA A 41 -13.11 16.42 2.42
C ALA A 41 -11.74 15.82 2.11
N GLY A 42 -10.65 16.42 2.61
CA GLY A 42 -9.31 15.87 2.43
C GLY A 42 -9.11 14.55 3.17
N ILE A 43 -9.60 14.46 4.40
CA ILE A 43 -9.54 13.23 5.20
C ILE A 43 -10.37 12.13 4.54
N ASP A 44 -11.56 12.45 4.01
CA ASP A 44 -12.40 11.48 3.31
C ASP A 44 -11.68 10.94 2.08
N LEU A 45 -10.94 11.78 1.36
CA LEU A 45 -10.12 11.34 0.22
C LEU A 45 -9.03 10.36 0.66
N LEU A 46 -8.30 10.68 1.73
CA LEU A 46 -7.26 9.81 2.26
C LEU A 46 -7.82 8.47 2.72
N ASP A 47 -8.98 8.49 3.37
CA ASP A 47 -9.65 7.29 3.85
C ASP A 47 -10.11 6.41 2.69
N ALA A 48 -10.69 7.00 1.65
CA ALA A 48 -11.07 6.28 0.43
C ALA A 48 -9.86 5.69 -0.30
N ASP A 49 -8.73 6.40 -0.30
CA ASP A 49 -7.48 5.91 -0.88
C ASP A 49 -7.02 4.60 -0.23
N HIS A 50 -7.31 4.40 1.07
CA HIS A 50 -6.94 3.16 1.76
C HIS A 50 -7.55 1.92 1.12
N ASP A 51 -8.81 1.99 0.69
CA ASP A 51 -9.48 0.87 0.02
C ASP A 51 -8.85 0.58 -1.34
N VAL A 52 -8.53 1.63 -2.11
CA VAL A 52 -7.87 1.49 -3.41
C VAL A 52 -6.47 0.90 -3.24
N LEU A 53 -5.70 1.42 -2.28
CA LEU A 53 -4.35 0.93 -2.00
C LEU A 53 -4.37 -0.51 -1.52
N HIS A 54 -5.36 -0.89 -0.71
CA HIS A 54 -5.51 -2.27 -0.27
C HIS A 54 -5.66 -3.23 -1.46
N GLY A 55 -6.49 -2.86 -2.44
CA GLY A 55 -6.64 -3.64 -3.67
C GLY A 55 -5.34 -3.74 -4.47
N HIS A 56 -4.58 -2.65 -4.57
CA HIS A 56 -3.28 -2.63 -5.24
C HIS A 56 -2.27 -3.53 -4.51
N LEU A 57 -2.27 -3.50 -3.18
CA LEU A 57 -1.35 -4.31 -2.38
C LEU A 57 -1.68 -5.80 -2.47
N GLU A 58 -2.96 -6.16 -2.54
CA GLU A 58 -3.38 -7.55 -2.81
C GLU A 58 -2.87 -8.02 -4.17
N THR A 59 -3.00 -7.17 -5.20
CA THR A 59 -2.50 -7.48 -6.54
C THR A 59 -0.98 -7.67 -6.52
N LEU A 60 -0.27 -6.81 -5.79
CA LEU A 60 1.19 -6.91 -5.64
C LEU A 60 1.58 -8.23 -4.97
N PHE A 61 0.88 -8.61 -3.89
CA PHE A 61 1.17 -9.86 -3.20
C PHE A 61 0.94 -11.07 -4.11
N LYS A 62 -0.16 -11.09 -4.86
CA LYS A 62 -0.46 -12.19 -5.80
C LYS A 62 0.61 -12.30 -6.88
N ALA A 63 1.05 -11.16 -7.43
CA ALA A 63 2.11 -11.15 -8.45
C ALA A 63 3.44 -11.65 -7.87
N GLY A 64 3.78 -11.22 -6.65
CA GLY A 64 4.98 -11.69 -5.95
C GLY A 64 4.95 -13.18 -5.68
N LEU A 65 3.79 -13.69 -5.24
CA LEU A 65 3.59 -15.11 -4.97
C LEU A 65 3.73 -15.93 -6.26
N GLY A 66 3.13 -15.47 -7.36
CA GLY A 66 3.26 -16.12 -8.67
C GLY A 66 4.70 -16.23 -9.14
N PHE A 67 5.46 -15.17 -9.00
CA PHE A 67 6.88 -15.17 -9.33
C PHE A 67 7.68 -16.12 -8.43
N HIS A 68 7.43 -16.09 -7.13
CA HIS A 68 8.09 -16.97 -6.17
C HIS A 68 7.83 -18.44 -6.50
N GLN A 69 6.57 -18.80 -6.79
CA GLN A 69 6.19 -20.16 -7.13
C GLN A 69 6.83 -20.62 -8.44
N ALA A 70 6.90 -19.73 -9.44
CA ALA A 70 7.54 -20.06 -10.72
C ALA A 70 9.04 -20.32 -10.55
N LEU A 71 9.72 -19.53 -9.74
CA LEU A 71 11.14 -19.74 -9.43
C LEU A 71 11.36 -21.04 -8.66
N ALA A 72 10.56 -21.31 -7.63
CA ALA A 72 10.69 -22.49 -6.80
C ALA A 72 10.44 -23.77 -7.58
N SER A 73 9.51 -23.73 -8.54
CA SER A 73 9.15 -24.88 -9.38
C SER A 73 10.05 -25.04 -10.61
N GLY A 74 10.89 -24.03 -10.91
CA GLY A 74 11.74 -24.03 -12.09
C GLY A 74 10.96 -24.01 -13.40
N THR A 75 9.77 -23.40 -13.40
CA THR A 75 8.91 -23.36 -14.58
C THR A 75 9.41 -22.36 -15.62
N PRO A 76 9.17 -22.62 -16.95
CA PRO A 76 9.61 -21.71 -17.99
C PRO A 76 9.00 -20.30 -17.94
N ASP A 77 7.88 -20.12 -17.23
CA ASP A 77 7.18 -18.84 -17.14
C ASP A 77 7.70 -17.92 -16.05
N ALA A 78 8.82 -18.26 -15.38
CA ALA A 78 9.38 -17.41 -14.34
C ALA A 78 9.70 -16.00 -14.85
N ALA A 79 10.20 -15.87 -16.09
CA ALA A 79 10.47 -14.58 -16.71
C ALA A 79 9.18 -13.77 -16.94
N ASP A 80 8.10 -14.42 -17.35
CA ASP A 80 6.79 -13.78 -17.54
C ASP A 80 6.22 -13.33 -16.20
N GLN A 81 6.38 -14.13 -15.16
CA GLN A 81 5.94 -13.77 -13.80
C GLN A 81 6.75 -12.61 -13.24
N ALA A 82 8.05 -12.56 -13.53
CA ALA A 82 8.89 -11.43 -13.15
C ALA A 82 8.43 -10.13 -13.84
N ALA A 83 8.11 -10.21 -15.13
CA ALA A 83 7.60 -9.06 -15.88
C ALA A 83 6.25 -8.59 -15.35
N CYS A 84 5.38 -9.53 -14.96
CA CYS A 84 4.10 -9.22 -14.35
C CYS A 84 4.28 -8.48 -13.01
N LEU A 85 5.19 -8.97 -12.17
CA LEU A 85 5.49 -8.34 -10.89
C LEU A 85 6.04 -6.92 -11.08
N ALA A 86 6.96 -6.73 -12.04
CA ALA A 86 7.50 -5.41 -12.35
C ALA A 86 6.40 -4.44 -12.81
N ASP A 87 5.49 -4.90 -13.66
CA ASP A 87 4.36 -4.10 -14.13
C ASP A 87 3.43 -3.68 -12.98
N VAL A 88 3.15 -4.59 -12.06
CA VAL A 88 2.34 -4.27 -10.88
C VAL A 88 3.03 -3.23 -10.01
N LEU A 89 4.34 -3.37 -9.78
CA LEU A 89 5.12 -2.40 -9.00
C LEU A 89 5.06 -1.01 -9.66
N ASP A 90 5.18 -0.94 -10.99
CA ASP A 90 5.11 0.32 -11.72
C ASP A 90 3.75 1.00 -11.58
N ARG A 91 2.68 0.24 -11.38
CA ARG A 91 1.33 0.79 -11.18
C ARG A 91 1.06 1.16 -9.72
N VAL A 92 1.55 0.35 -8.77
CA VAL A 92 1.29 0.55 -7.34
C VAL A 92 2.11 1.69 -6.75
N THR A 93 3.37 1.83 -7.18
CA THR A 93 4.29 2.81 -6.60
C THR A 93 3.79 4.26 -6.73
N PRO A 94 3.34 4.74 -7.91
CA PRO A 94 2.84 6.11 -8.02
C PRO A 94 1.62 6.39 -7.13
N ALA A 95 0.71 5.42 -7.04
CA ALA A 95 -0.50 5.58 -6.21
C ALA A 95 -0.14 5.69 -4.73
N THR A 96 0.81 4.88 -4.26
CA THR A 96 1.29 4.92 -2.88
C THR A 96 2.02 6.23 -2.59
N SER A 97 2.88 6.68 -3.49
CA SER A 97 3.59 7.95 -3.35
C SER A 97 2.64 9.13 -3.30
N ARG A 98 1.63 9.15 -4.16
CA ARG A 98 0.62 10.21 -4.15
C ARG A 98 -0.15 10.24 -2.84
N HIS A 99 -0.54 9.09 -2.30
CA HIS A 99 -1.23 9.00 -1.03
C HIS A 99 -0.38 9.58 0.11
N LEU A 100 0.91 9.25 0.15
CA LEU A 100 1.83 9.78 1.16
C LEU A 100 1.99 11.30 1.03
N GLU A 101 2.09 11.83 -0.19
CA GLU A 101 2.17 13.27 -0.43
C GLU A 101 0.90 13.98 0.03
N ASP A 102 -0.27 13.44 -0.31
CA ASP A 102 -1.56 14.00 0.10
C ASP A 102 -1.69 13.98 1.62
N GLU A 103 -1.25 12.90 2.26
CA GLU A 103 -1.28 12.77 3.71
C GLU A 103 -0.37 13.82 4.37
N GLU A 104 0.83 14.03 3.84
CA GLU A 104 1.73 15.07 4.33
C GLU A 104 1.11 16.46 4.20
N ASP A 105 0.50 16.75 3.06
CA ASP A 105 -0.09 18.05 2.78
C ASP A 105 -1.30 18.37 3.68
N ILE A 106 -2.04 17.36 4.08
CA ILE A 106 -3.27 17.52 4.88
C ILE A 106 -2.98 17.39 6.37
N VAL A 107 -2.22 16.36 6.77
CA VAL A 107 -2.05 15.98 8.18
C VAL A 107 -0.94 16.77 8.86
N VAL A 108 0.20 16.97 8.18
CA VAL A 108 1.36 17.63 8.78
C VAL A 108 1.04 19.06 9.23
N PRO A 109 0.37 19.91 8.44
CA PRO A 109 -0.01 21.24 8.92
C PRO A 109 -0.87 21.21 10.18
N LEU A 110 -1.69 20.18 10.34
CA LEU A 110 -2.53 20.00 11.52
C LEU A 110 -1.70 19.72 12.77
N ILE A 111 -0.70 18.84 12.63
CA ILE A 111 0.17 18.46 13.73
C ILE A 111 1.06 19.62 14.18
N GLN A 112 1.45 20.49 13.26
CA GLN A 112 2.34 21.63 13.52
C GLN A 112 1.64 22.82 14.16
N ARG A 113 0.34 22.78 14.31
CA ARG A 113 -0.37 23.80 15.05
C ARG A 113 -0.01 23.73 16.53
#